data_635b06a03642b2eae58414f6a746afcc
#
_entry.id   635b06a03642b2eae58414f6a746afcc
#
_cell.length_a   1.000
_cell.length_b   1.000
_cell.length_c   1.000
_cell.angle_alpha   90.00
_cell.angle_beta   90.00
_cell.angle_gamma   90.00
#
_symmetry.space_group_name_H-M   'P 1'
#
loop_
_entity.id
_entity.type
_entity.pdbx_description
1 polymer ?
#
loop_
_entity_poly.entity_id
_entity_poly.type
_entity_poly.pdbx_seq_one_letter_code
_entity_poly.pdbx_strand_id
1 'polypeptide(L)'
;MGQKVHPIGLRIGIIRDWESKWYAEKDYATLLHEDLRIRSYIETRLKDASVSKVEIERAANRVNITIHTAKPGMVIGKGGTEVEALRKNLTSTTGKRVHINIVEIKRADLDAKLVAENIARQLENRVSFRRAQKQAIQRTMRSGAKGIKTQVSGRLGGADIARAEHYSEGTVPLHTLRADIDYAHAEADTTYGKLGVKVWIYRGEVLPVKKNSGEGGK
;
A
#
# COMPACT_ATOMS: atom_id res chain seq x y z
N MET A 1 -26.69 5.10 -5.27
CA MET A 1 -25.80 4.20 -4.53
C MET A 1 -25.09 5.00 -3.44
N GLY A 2 -25.11 4.51 -2.18
CA GLY A 2 -24.44 5.21 -1.07
C GLY A 2 -22.93 5.25 -1.20
N GLN A 3 -22.30 6.23 -0.57
CA GLN A 3 -20.84 6.33 -0.47
C GLN A 3 -20.27 5.21 0.40
N LYS A 4 -19.09 4.71 0.04
CA LYS A 4 -18.41 3.64 0.77
C LYS A 4 -17.22 4.23 1.52
N VAL A 5 -17.08 3.87 2.80
CA VAL A 5 -15.96 4.29 3.63
C VAL A 5 -14.68 3.59 3.17
N HIS A 6 -13.54 4.27 3.31
CA HIS A 6 -12.24 3.71 3.00
C HIS A 6 -11.94 2.53 3.95
N PRO A 7 -11.66 1.31 3.42
CA PRO A 7 -11.54 0.12 4.26
C PRO A 7 -10.45 0.18 5.31
N ILE A 8 -9.30 0.80 4.98
CA ILE A 8 -8.19 0.98 5.91
C ILE A 8 -8.58 2.01 6.99
N GLY A 9 -9.13 3.17 6.59
CA GLY A 9 -9.53 4.22 7.52
C GLY A 9 -10.56 3.74 8.55
N LEU A 10 -11.51 2.90 8.14
CA LEU A 10 -12.52 2.31 9.04
C LEU A 10 -11.90 1.42 10.14
N ARG A 11 -10.71 0.85 9.90
CA ARG A 11 -10.06 -0.14 10.76
C ARG A 11 -8.87 0.43 11.54
N ILE A 12 -8.55 1.69 11.37
CA ILE A 12 -7.51 2.38 12.16
C ILE A 12 -7.93 2.41 13.63
N GLY A 13 -7.01 2.05 14.52
CA GLY A 13 -7.26 1.95 15.96
C GLY A 13 -7.95 0.66 16.41
N ILE A 14 -8.37 -0.22 15.48
CA ILE A 14 -8.98 -1.53 15.79
C ILE A 14 -8.00 -2.66 15.45
N ILE A 15 -7.65 -2.81 14.17
CA ILE A 15 -6.71 -3.86 13.70
C ILE A 15 -5.52 -3.28 12.94
N ARG A 16 -5.56 -2.01 12.57
CA ARG A 16 -4.47 -1.30 11.87
C ARG A 16 -4.07 -0.08 12.65
N ASP A 17 -2.79 0.26 12.53
CA ASP A 17 -2.20 1.46 13.09
C ASP A 17 -1.91 2.48 11.97
N TRP A 18 -1.56 3.71 12.37
CA TRP A 18 -1.16 4.78 11.47
C TRP A 18 0.19 4.47 10.80
N GLU A 19 0.36 4.93 9.57
CA GLU A 19 1.64 4.83 8.86
C GLU A 19 2.65 5.88 9.31
N SER A 20 2.16 7.05 9.78
CA SER A 20 2.99 8.09 10.38
C SER A 20 2.77 8.07 11.89
N LYS A 21 3.81 7.71 12.64
CA LYS A 21 3.78 7.52 14.10
C LYS A 21 4.51 8.67 14.79
N TRP A 22 3.83 9.78 14.96
CA TRP A 22 4.33 10.95 15.67
C TRP A 22 3.16 11.84 16.14
N TYR A 23 3.44 12.69 17.11
CA TYR A 23 2.50 13.66 17.65
C TYR A 23 3.12 15.06 17.65
N ALA A 24 2.36 16.07 17.27
CA ALA A 24 2.78 17.48 17.32
C ALA A 24 1.54 18.36 17.51
N GLU A 25 1.68 19.43 18.30
CA GLU A 25 0.63 20.42 18.53
C GLU A 25 0.79 21.63 17.62
N LYS A 26 1.95 22.30 17.68
CA LYS A 26 2.21 23.57 16.98
C LYS A 26 2.72 23.38 15.56
N ASP A 27 3.62 22.41 15.35
CA ASP A 27 4.33 22.21 14.07
C ASP A 27 3.70 21.13 13.18
N TYR A 28 2.45 20.77 13.46
CA TYR A 28 1.75 19.68 12.74
C TYR A 28 1.77 19.86 11.22
N ALA A 29 1.41 21.04 10.72
CA ALA A 29 1.37 21.32 9.28
C ALA A 29 2.74 21.16 8.61
N THR A 30 3.79 21.66 9.24
CA THR A 30 5.16 21.56 8.72
C THR A 30 5.63 20.11 8.64
N LEU A 31 5.40 19.33 9.71
CA LEU A 31 5.77 17.91 9.76
C LEU A 31 4.98 17.08 8.77
N LEU A 32 3.68 17.37 8.59
CA LEU A 32 2.85 16.70 7.60
C LEU A 32 3.34 16.95 6.18
N HIS A 33 3.68 18.20 5.84
CA HIS A 33 4.24 18.53 4.53
C HIS A 33 5.60 17.88 4.29
N GLU A 34 6.43 17.77 5.33
CA GLU A 34 7.69 17.00 5.23
C GLU A 34 7.41 15.53 4.92
N ASP A 35 6.45 14.89 5.62
CA ASP A 35 6.08 13.49 5.38
C ASP A 35 5.56 13.26 3.97
N LEU A 36 4.71 14.15 3.46
CA LEU A 36 4.21 14.06 2.09
C LEU A 36 5.34 14.17 1.06
N ARG A 37 6.31 15.08 1.27
CA ARG A 37 7.50 15.20 0.40
C ARG A 37 8.37 13.95 0.45
N ILE A 38 8.59 13.38 1.64
CA ILE A 38 9.34 12.13 1.81
C ILE A 38 8.66 10.99 1.04
N ARG A 39 7.35 10.81 1.21
CA ARG A 39 6.58 9.75 0.52
C ARG A 39 6.63 9.92 -0.99
N SER A 40 6.35 11.10 -1.51
CA SER A 40 6.39 11.40 -2.94
C SER A 40 7.79 11.19 -3.54
N TYR A 41 8.85 11.58 -2.83
CA TYR A 41 10.23 11.36 -3.25
C TYR A 41 10.57 9.87 -3.33
N ILE A 42 10.21 9.09 -2.31
CA ILE A 42 10.44 7.64 -2.27
C ILE A 42 9.66 6.94 -3.38
N GLU A 43 8.38 7.26 -3.57
CA GLU A 43 7.54 6.66 -4.63
C GLU A 43 8.06 6.97 -6.03
N THR A 44 8.52 8.19 -6.27
CA THR A 44 9.07 8.59 -7.57
C THR A 44 10.41 7.89 -7.85
N ARG A 45 11.31 7.86 -6.86
CA ARG A 45 12.66 7.28 -7.01
C ARG A 45 12.65 5.76 -7.08
N LEU A 46 11.75 5.12 -6.34
CA LEU A 46 11.67 3.67 -6.18
C LEU A 46 10.47 3.04 -6.94
N LYS A 47 10.00 3.66 -8.01
CA LYS A 47 8.86 3.19 -8.81
C LYS A 47 8.99 1.72 -9.25
N ASP A 48 10.22 1.28 -9.60
CA ASP A 48 10.49 -0.09 -10.06
C ASP A 48 10.72 -1.08 -8.92
N ALA A 49 10.96 -0.61 -7.71
CA ALA A 49 11.22 -1.44 -6.55
C ALA A 49 9.96 -2.07 -5.93
N SER A 50 8.77 -1.75 -6.44
CA SER A 50 7.50 -2.28 -5.93
C SER A 50 7.32 -2.00 -4.43
N VAL A 51 7.28 -0.72 -4.07
CA VAL A 51 7.09 -0.25 -2.69
C VAL A 51 5.61 -0.33 -2.33
N SER A 52 5.28 -1.06 -1.26
CA SER A 52 3.90 -1.17 -0.77
C SER A 52 3.52 0.00 0.15
N LYS A 53 4.24 0.18 1.24
CA LYS A 53 3.98 1.27 2.20
C LYS A 53 5.27 1.85 2.76
N VAL A 54 5.18 3.09 3.22
CA VAL A 54 6.26 3.82 3.88
C VAL A 54 5.76 4.23 5.26
N GLU A 55 6.35 3.67 6.31
CA GLU A 55 6.08 4.07 7.69
C GLU A 55 7.09 5.11 8.12
N ILE A 56 6.64 6.16 8.80
CA ILE A 56 7.48 7.27 9.25
C ILE A 56 7.30 7.43 10.75
N GLU A 57 8.38 7.27 11.50
CA GLU A 57 8.44 7.53 12.93
C GLU A 57 9.34 8.72 13.20
N ARG A 58 8.87 9.67 14.01
CA ARG A 58 9.64 10.86 14.34
C ARG A 58 9.97 10.89 15.83
N ALA A 59 11.25 11.09 16.11
CA ALA A 59 11.74 11.53 17.40
C ALA A 59 12.31 12.95 17.23
N ALA A 60 12.61 13.66 18.31
CA ALA A 60 12.97 15.09 18.27
C ALA A 60 13.92 15.49 17.12
N ASN A 61 15.08 14.82 16.97
CA ASN A 61 16.08 15.12 15.93
C ASN A 61 16.35 13.96 14.95
N ARG A 62 15.49 12.94 14.96
CA ARG A 62 15.67 11.75 14.14
C ARG A 62 14.35 11.37 13.46
N VAL A 63 14.45 10.95 12.21
CA VAL A 63 13.34 10.43 11.42
C VAL A 63 13.68 9.00 11.02
N ASN A 64 12.91 8.03 11.46
CA ASN A 64 13.03 6.64 11.06
C ASN A 64 12.01 6.38 9.95
N ILE A 65 12.48 5.93 8.81
CA ILE A 65 11.64 5.61 7.65
C ILE A 65 11.76 4.11 7.41
N THR A 66 10.63 3.39 7.50
CA THR A 66 10.57 1.98 7.20
C THR A 66 9.87 1.78 5.85
N ILE A 67 10.60 1.25 4.88
CA ILE A 67 10.13 1.01 3.52
C ILE A 67 9.79 -0.48 3.37
N HIS A 68 8.53 -0.79 3.10
CA HIS A 68 8.07 -2.13 2.81
C HIS A 68 8.09 -2.35 1.29
N THR A 69 8.89 -3.30 0.83
CA THR A 69 9.10 -3.56 -0.61
C THR A 69 9.12 -5.06 -0.91
N ALA A 70 8.69 -5.42 -2.12
CA ALA A 70 8.83 -6.79 -2.62
C ALA A 70 10.23 -7.06 -3.22
N LYS A 71 11.01 -6.01 -3.53
CA LYS A 71 12.33 -6.12 -4.15
C LYS A 71 13.39 -5.33 -3.36
N PRO A 72 13.79 -5.82 -2.17
CA PRO A 72 14.71 -5.08 -1.30
C PRO A 72 16.07 -4.82 -1.97
N GLY A 73 16.55 -5.73 -2.82
CA GLY A 73 17.81 -5.55 -3.54
C GLY A 73 17.87 -4.31 -4.43
N MET A 74 16.74 -3.90 -5.02
CA MET A 74 16.68 -2.68 -5.84
C MET A 74 16.74 -1.41 -5.00
N VAL A 75 16.20 -1.46 -3.77
CA VAL A 75 16.24 -0.33 -2.84
C VAL A 75 17.64 -0.19 -2.23
N ILE A 76 18.29 -1.30 -1.90
CA ILE A 76 19.63 -1.30 -1.31
C ILE A 76 20.67 -0.88 -2.35
N GLY A 77 20.55 -1.37 -3.57
CA GLY A 77 21.53 -1.17 -4.64
C GLY A 77 22.82 -1.95 -4.42
N LYS A 78 23.76 -1.82 -5.35
CA LYS A 78 25.06 -2.47 -5.28
C LYS A 78 25.87 -1.87 -4.12
N GLY A 79 26.19 -2.71 -3.12
CA GLY A 79 26.99 -2.29 -1.97
C GLY A 79 26.32 -1.20 -1.07
N GLY A 80 24.99 -1.01 -1.16
CA GLY A 80 24.28 -0.03 -0.35
C GLY A 80 24.30 1.40 -0.88
N THR A 81 24.79 1.63 -2.09
CA THR A 81 24.93 2.98 -2.67
C THR A 81 23.61 3.71 -2.84
N GLU A 82 22.55 3.02 -3.24
CA GLU A 82 21.22 3.64 -3.44
C GLU A 82 20.58 4.08 -2.12
N VAL A 83 20.66 3.26 -1.08
CA VAL A 83 20.15 3.63 0.27
C VAL A 83 20.91 4.81 0.84
N GLU A 84 22.24 4.86 0.66
CA GLU A 84 23.03 5.99 1.13
C GLU A 84 22.72 7.28 0.37
N ALA A 85 22.51 7.21 -0.94
CA ALA A 85 22.07 8.33 -1.75
C ALA A 85 20.69 8.84 -1.30
N LEU A 86 19.74 7.91 -1.08
CA LEU A 86 18.42 8.23 -0.53
C LEU A 86 18.52 8.91 0.84
N ARG A 87 19.33 8.34 1.74
CA ARG A 87 19.55 8.91 3.08
C ARG A 87 20.11 10.33 3.03
N LYS A 88 21.13 10.58 2.20
CA LYS A 88 21.74 11.90 2.01
C LYS A 88 20.71 12.92 1.52
N ASN A 89 19.94 12.57 0.48
CA ASN A 89 18.94 13.46 -0.10
C ASN A 89 17.80 13.77 0.89
N LEU A 90 17.30 12.75 1.61
CA LEU A 90 16.27 12.95 2.61
C LEU A 90 16.78 13.76 3.81
N THR A 91 18.03 13.56 4.24
CA THR A 91 18.65 14.36 5.30
C THR A 91 18.80 15.84 4.89
N SER A 92 19.17 16.10 3.62
CA SER A 92 19.26 17.49 3.13
C SER A 92 17.89 18.17 3.03
N THR A 93 16.84 17.40 2.69
CA THR A 93 15.47 17.92 2.57
C THR A 93 14.82 18.19 3.94
N THR A 94 15.06 17.34 4.93
CA THR A 94 14.43 17.43 6.26
C THR A 94 15.27 18.19 7.29
N GLY A 95 16.57 18.36 7.04
CA GLY A 95 17.51 18.95 8.02
C GLY A 95 17.72 18.09 9.29
N LYS A 96 17.17 16.86 9.33
CA LYS A 96 17.23 15.94 10.47
C LYS A 96 17.99 14.67 10.11
N ARG A 97 18.45 13.93 11.11
CA ARG A 97 19.09 12.63 10.88
C ARG A 97 18.05 11.62 10.43
N VAL A 98 18.20 11.10 9.21
CA VAL A 98 17.31 10.09 8.63
C VAL A 98 17.94 8.71 8.77
N HIS A 99 17.16 7.77 9.28
CA HIS A 99 17.47 6.34 9.30
C HIS A 99 16.46 5.59 8.40
N ILE A 100 16.96 4.71 7.52
CA ILE A 100 16.13 3.97 6.59
C ILE A 100 16.21 2.49 6.95
N ASN A 101 15.06 1.89 7.25
CA ASN A 101 14.88 0.46 7.42
C ASN A 101 14.16 -0.10 6.21
N ILE A 102 14.58 -1.27 5.74
CA ILE A 102 13.95 -1.95 4.60
C ILE A 102 13.37 -3.26 5.10
N VAL A 103 12.08 -3.45 4.86
CA VAL A 103 11.36 -4.67 5.23
C VAL A 103 10.88 -5.35 3.96
N GLU A 104 11.25 -6.61 3.81
CA GLU A 104 10.84 -7.42 2.67
C GLU A 104 9.41 -7.93 2.83
N ILE A 105 8.63 -7.82 1.77
CA ILE A 105 7.30 -8.42 1.65
C ILE A 105 7.43 -9.78 0.99
N LYS A 106 7.36 -10.85 1.79
CA LYS A 106 7.50 -12.23 1.31
C LYS A 106 6.41 -12.67 0.32
N ARG A 107 5.19 -12.13 0.45
CA ARG A 107 4.03 -12.49 -0.38
C ARG A 107 3.44 -11.24 -1.04
N ALA A 108 4.04 -10.82 -2.15
CA ALA A 108 3.61 -9.64 -2.91
C ALA A 108 2.15 -9.74 -3.41
N ASP A 109 1.69 -10.94 -3.73
CA ASP A 109 0.32 -11.17 -4.22
C ASP A 109 -0.77 -11.00 -3.14
N LEU A 110 -0.41 -10.89 -1.85
CA LEU A 110 -1.32 -10.58 -0.74
C LEU A 110 -1.32 -9.10 -0.36
N ASP A 111 -0.57 -8.27 -1.06
CA ASP A 111 -0.51 -6.82 -0.85
C ASP A 111 -1.33 -6.09 -1.90
N ALA A 112 -2.33 -5.34 -1.47
CA ALA A 112 -3.28 -4.69 -2.38
C ALA A 112 -2.61 -3.64 -3.28
N LYS A 113 -1.60 -2.90 -2.78
CA LYS A 113 -0.91 -1.86 -3.57
C LYS A 113 -0.10 -2.50 -4.69
N LEU A 114 0.66 -3.56 -4.38
CA LEU A 114 1.47 -4.26 -5.37
C LEU A 114 0.62 -4.94 -6.45
N VAL A 115 -0.51 -5.52 -6.06
CA VAL A 115 -1.47 -6.12 -7.02
C VAL A 115 -2.11 -5.05 -7.88
N ALA A 116 -2.51 -3.90 -7.31
CA ALA A 116 -3.10 -2.79 -8.07
C ALA A 116 -2.11 -2.19 -9.08
N GLU A 117 -0.86 -1.96 -8.67
CA GLU A 117 0.21 -1.48 -9.56
C GLU A 117 0.55 -2.49 -10.68
N ASN A 118 0.50 -3.79 -10.37
CA ASN A 118 0.72 -4.83 -11.39
C ASN A 118 -0.40 -4.81 -12.44
N ILE A 119 -1.66 -4.67 -12.02
CA ILE A 119 -2.79 -4.52 -12.95
C ILE A 119 -2.62 -3.24 -13.77
N ALA A 120 -2.29 -2.10 -13.14
CA ALA A 120 -2.08 -0.83 -13.82
C ALA A 120 -0.99 -0.93 -14.90
N ARG A 121 0.17 -1.50 -14.55
CA ARG A 121 1.28 -1.73 -15.49
C ARG A 121 0.90 -2.64 -16.66
N GLN A 122 0.08 -3.67 -16.43
CA GLN A 122 -0.44 -4.52 -17.52
C GLN A 122 -1.38 -3.74 -18.45
N LEU A 123 -2.22 -2.84 -17.90
CA LEU A 123 -3.10 -1.98 -18.72
C LEU A 123 -2.30 -0.97 -19.56
N GLU A 124 -1.24 -0.38 -19.03
CA GLU A 124 -0.30 0.47 -19.76
C GLU A 124 0.36 -0.28 -20.93
N ASN A 125 0.69 -1.55 -20.72
CA ASN A 125 1.22 -2.47 -21.73
C ASN A 125 0.15 -3.02 -22.69
N ARG A 126 -1.05 -2.41 -22.73
CA ARG A 126 -2.17 -2.78 -23.62
C ARG A 126 -2.69 -4.20 -23.46
N VAL A 127 -2.51 -4.82 -22.30
CA VAL A 127 -3.14 -6.10 -21.97
C VAL A 127 -4.64 -5.87 -21.73
N SER A 128 -5.48 -6.79 -22.21
CA SER A 128 -6.92 -6.73 -21.95
C SER A 128 -7.21 -6.64 -20.45
N PHE A 129 -8.00 -5.65 -20.04
CA PHE A 129 -8.37 -5.42 -18.63
C PHE A 129 -9.05 -6.64 -17.99
N ARG A 130 -9.81 -7.44 -18.77
CA ARG A 130 -10.43 -8.69 -18.28
C ARG A 130 -9.38 -9.74 -17.95
N ARG A 131 -8.37 -9.89 -18.80
CA ARG A 131 -7.27 -10.83 -18.59
C ARG A 131 -6.42 -10.41 -17.40
N ALA A 132 -6.05 -9.13 -17.30
CA ALA A 132 -5.25 -8.59 -16.21
C ALA A 132 -5.91 -8.81 -14.84
N GLN A 133 -7.21 -8.48 -14.72
CA GLN A 133 -7.96 -8.67 -13.48
C GLN A 133 -8.08 -10.16 -13.10
N LYS A 134 -8.48 -11.05 -14.05
CA LYS A 134 -8.63 -12.49 -13.78
C LYS A 134 -7.29 -13.11 -13.37
N GLN A 135 -6.19 -12.74 -14.01
CA GLN A 135 -4.85 -13.23 -13.67
C GLN A 135 -4.42 -12.79 -12.26
N ALA A 136 -4.69 -11.53 -11.90
CA ALA A 136 -4.39 -11.00 -10.57
C ALA A 136 -5.20 -11.75 -9.50
N ILE A 137 -6.51 -11.91 -9.71
CA ILE A 137 -7.40 -12.66 -8.81
C ILE A 137 -6.88 -14.08 -8.58
N GLN A 138 -6.57 -14.80 -9.66
CA GLN A 138 -6.09 -16.17 -9.56
C GLN A 138 -4.77 -16.29 -8.78
N ARG A 139 -3.83 -15.36 -8.98
CA ARG A 139 -2.56 -15.33 -8.22
C ARG A 139 -2.80 -15.07 -6.75
N THR A 140 -3.62 -14.08 -6.42
CA THR A 140 -3.93 -13.71 -5.03
C THR A 140 -4.64 -14.85 -4.30
N MET A 141 -5.60 -15.52 -4.93
CA MET A 141 -6.29 -16.68 -4.33
C MET A 141 -5.33 -17.86 -4.12
N ARG A 142 -4.41 -18.13 -5.05
CA ARG A 142 -3.35 -19.15 -4.86
C ARG A 142 -2.40 -18.82 -3.72
N SER A 143 -2.13 -17.54 -3.48
CA SER A 143 -1.27 -17.08 -2.39
C SER A 143 -1.93 -17.18 -1.01
N GLY A 144 -3.22 -17.59 -0.95
CA GLY A 144 -3.95 -17.87 0.27
C GLY A 144 -4.86 -16.75 0.78
N ALA A 145 -5.26 -15.81 -0.08
CA ALA A 145 -6.32 -14.86 0.26
C ALA A 145 -7.67 -15.58 0.42
N LYS A 146 -8.50 -15.13 1.36
CA LYS A 146 -9.86 -15.63 1.56
C LYS A 146 -10.87 -15.00 0.60
N GLY A 147 -10.50 -13.89 0.00
CA GLY A 147 -11.29 -13.21 -1.02
C GLY A 147 -10.57 -12.00 -1.60
N ILE A 148 -10.90 -11.70 -2.83
CA ILE A 148 -10.39 -10.54 -3.55
C ILE A 148 -11.52 -9.91 -4.36
N LYS A 149 -11.49 -8.58 -4.45
CA LYS A 149 -12.31 -7.80 -5.36
C LYS A 149 -11.40 -6.82 -6.10
N THR A 150 -11.50 -6.79 -7.42
CA THR A 150 -10.80 -5.83 -8.27
C THR A 150 -11.82 -5.00 -9.04
N GLN A 151 -11.54 -3.73 -9.25
CA GLN A 151 -12.36 -2.83 -10.05
C GLN A 151 -11.44 -1.99 -10.93
N VAL A 152 -11.76 -1.91 -12.20
CA VAL A 152 -11.10 -1.02 -13.15
C VAL A 152 -12.15 -0.06 -13.71
N SER A 153 -11.85 1.22 -13.73
CA SER A 153 -12.76 2.29 -14.16
C SER A 153 -12.06 3.26 -15.10
N GLY A 154 -12.81 3.78 -16.09
CA GLY A 154 -12.35 4.71 -17.09
C GLY A 154 -12.75 4.27 -18.51
N ARG A 155 -12.03 4.72 -19.52
CA ARG A 155 -12.25 4.37 -20.94
C ARG A 155 -11.66 2.99 -21.25
N LEU A 156 -12.35 1.94 -20.80
CA LEU A 156 -11.89 0.56 -20.92
C LEU A 156 -11.78 0.12 -22.40
N GLY A 157 -10.58 -0.29 -22.80
CA GLY A 157 -10.29 -0.68 -24.16
C GLY A 157 -10.38 0.45 -25.19
N GLY A 158 -10.31 1.73 -24.76
CA GLY A 158 -10.41 2.89 -25.63
C GLY A 158 -11.85 3.32 -25.96
N ALA A 159 -12.85 2.77 -25.27
CA ALA A 159 -14.25 3.15 -25.46
C ALA A 159 -14.48 4.64 -25.17
N ASP A 160 -15.34 5.31 -25.93
CA ASP A 160 -15.63 6.75 -25.77
C ASP A 160 -16.31 7.03 -24.42
N ILE A 161 -17.22 6.16 -24.02
CA ILE A 161 -17.94 6.28 -22.74
C ILE A 161 -17.18 5.50 -21.68
N ALA A 162 -16.80 6.20 -20.61
CA ALA A 162 -16.16 5.60 -19.44
C ALA A 162 -17.13 4.67 -18.70
N ARG A 163 -16.63 3.52 -18.24
CA ARG A 163 -17.38 2.57 -17.43
C ARG A 163 -16.50 1.95 -16.36
N ALA A 164 -17.12 1.32 -15.38
CA ALA A 164 -16.44 0.58 -14.34
C ALA A 164 -16.82 -0.90 -14.42
N GLU A 165 -15.82 -1.76 -14.51
CA GLU A 165 -16.00 -3.22 -14.44
C GLU A 165 -15.29 -3.76 -13.22
N HIS A 166 -15.94 -4.68 -12.51
CA HIS A 166 -15.39 -5.31 -11.32
C HIS A 166 -15.53 -6.82 -11.39
N TYR A 167 -14.57 -7.51 -10.83
CA TYR A 167 -14.55 -8.94 -10.62
C TYR A 167 -14.26 -9.24 -9.16
N SER A 168 -14.87 -10.27 -8.62
CA SER A 168 -14.64 -10.71 -7.24
C SER A 168 -14.61 -12.21 -7.15
N GLU A 169 -13.80 -12.75 -6.26
CA GLU A 169 -13.71 -14.16 -5.92
C GLU A 169 -13.56 -14.32 -4.41
N GLY A 170 -14.26 -15.31 -3.84
CA GLY A 170 -14.32 -15.45 -2.38
C GLY A 170 -15.20 -14.41 -1.69
N THR A 171 -14.99 -14.21 -0.41
CA THR A 171 -15.77 -13.27 0.41
C THR A 171 -14.93 -12.03 0.76
N VAL A 172 -15.53 -10.83 0.68
CA VAL A 172 -14.87 -9.57 1.09
C VAL A 172 -15.84 -8.81 2.02
N PRO A 173 -15.84 -9.09 3.33
CA PRO A 173 -16.77 -8.49 4.29
C PRO A 173 -16.35 -7.07 4.66
N LEU A 174 -16.75 -6.07 3.87
CA LEU A 174 -16.32 -4.67 4.02
C LEU A 174 -16.80 -4.03 5.33
N HIS A 175 -17.94 -4.47 5.87
CA HIS A 175 -18.53 -3.91 7.10
C HIS A 175 -18.03 -4.57 8.38
N THR A 176 -17.38 -5.73 8.31
CA THR A 176 -16.84 -6.44 9.48
C THR A 176 -15.53 -5.79 9.91
N LEU A 177 -15.50 -5.17 11.08
CA LEU A 177 -14.33 -4.43 11.58
C LEU A 177 -13.13 -5.34 11.89
N ARG A 178 -13.36 -6.56 12.38
CA ARG A 178 -12.32 -7.54 12.66
C ARG A 178 -11.71 -8.19 11.41
N ALA A 179 -12.30 -7.97 10.23
CA ALA A 179 -11.78 -8.50 8.97
C ALA A 179 -10.55 -7.71 8.52
N ASP A 180 -9.40 -8.39 8.32
CA ASP A 180 -8.20 -7.77 7.76
C ASP A 180 -8.38 -7.63 6.23
N ILE A 181 -8.79 -6.44 5.82
CA ILE A 181 -8.96 -6.07 4.43
C ILE A 181 -7.87 -5.07 4.06
N ASP A 182 -7.05 -5.46 3.11
CA ASP A 182 -6.10 -4.58 2.48
C ASP A 182 -6.73 -3.92 1.25
N TYR A 183 -6.45 -2.63 1.06
CA TYR A 183 -7.04 -1.84 -0.01
C TYR A 183 -6.01 -0.94 -0.64
N ALA A 184 -6.02 -0.87 -1.96
CA ALA A 184 -5.20 0.10 -2.68
C ALA A 184 -5.90 0.61 -3.94
N HIS A 185 -5.47 1.80 -4.32
CA HIS A 185 -5.82 2.46 -5.57
C HIS A 185 -4.54 2.72 -6.35
N ALA A 186 -4.57 2.41 -7.65
CA ALA A 186 -3.49 2.73 -8.59
C ALA A 186 -4.09 3.33 -9.85
N GLU A 187 -3.30 4.15 -10.54
CA GLU A 187 -3.67 4.74 -11.82
C GLU A 187 -2.79 4.16 -12.92
N ALA A 188 -3.39 3.84 -14.06
CA ALA A 188 -2.69 3.41 -15.26
C ALA A 188 -2.79 4.54 -16.31
N ASP A 189 -1.67 5.00 -16.80
CA ASP A 189 -1.60 6.03 -17.84
C ASP A 189 -1.68 5.38 -19.22
N THR A 190 -2.83 5.55 -19.88
CA THR A 190 -3.03 5.00 -21.22
C THR A 190 -3.13 6.11 -22.26
N THR A 191 -2.98 5.77 -23.54
CA THR A 191 -3.13 6.72 -24.66
C THR A 191 -4.51 7.38 -24.73
N TYR A 192 -5.53 6.75 -24.13
CA TYR A 192 -6.92 7.24 -24.09
C TYR A 192 -7.29 7.95 -22.79
N GLY A 193 -6.33 8.16 -21.90
CA GLY A 193 -6.51 8.77 -20.59
C GLY A 193 -6.18 7.81 -19.43
N LYS A 194 -6.41 8.28 -18.22
CA LYS A 194 -6.12 7.50 -17.00
C LYS A 194 -7.21 6.46 -16.72
N LEU A 195 -6.79 5.26 -16.33
CA LEU A 195 -7.65 4.22 -15.81
C LEU A 195 -7.39 4.07 -14.31
N GLY A 196 -8.45 4.13 -13.49
CA GLY A 196 -8.36 3.90 -12.06
C GLY A 196 -8.52 2.41 -11.75
N VAL A 197 -7.58 1.85 -11.01
CA VAL A 197 -7.60 0.46 -10.52
C VAL A 197 -7.78 0.47 -9.02
N LYS A 198 -8.79 -0.24 -8.51
CA LYS A 198 -9.04 -0.44 -7.08
C LYS A 198 -9.00 -1.92 -6.76
N VAL A 199 -8.28 -2.27 -5.69
CA VAL A 199 -8.13 -3.66 -5.25
C VAL A 199 -8.45 -3.77 -3.77
N TRP A 200 -9.23 -4.77 -3.38
CA TRP A 200 -9.54 -5.16 -2.00
C TRP A 200 -9.13 -6.61 -1.82
N ILE A 201 -8.29 -6.90 -0.84
CA ILE A 201 -7.84 -8.26 -0.53
C ILE A 201 -8.23 -8.57 0.90
N TYR A 202 -8.98 -9.62 1.09
CA TYR A 202 -9.35 -10.14 2.40
C TYR A 202 -8.40 -11.26 2.81
N ARG A 203 -7.64 -11.03 3.88
CA ARG A 203 -6.65 -11.99 4.40
C ARG A 203 -7.23 -12.93 5.45
N GLY A 204 -8.28 -12.50 6.14
CA GLY A 204 -8.94 -13.26 7.22
C GLY A 204 -9.38 -12.35 8.35
N GLU A 205 -9.83 -12.94 9.45
CA GLU A 205 -10.24 -12.22 10.64
C GLU A 205 -9.10 -12.16 11.67
N VAL A 206 -8.94 -11.00 12.30
CA VAL A 206 -8.04 -10.80 13.43
C VAL A 206 -8.89 -10.83 14.69
N LEU A 207 -8.78 -11.90 15.44
CA LEU A 207 -9.46 -12.03 16.73
C LEU A 207 -8.58 -11.47 17.85
N PRO A 208 -9.17 -10.83 18.88
CA PRO A 208 -8.42 -10.39 20.04
C PRO A 208 -7.78 -11.60 20.73
N VAL A 209 -6.47 -11.53 20.98
CA VAL A 209 -5.78 -12.52 21.79
C VAL A 209 -6.32 -12.42 23.20
N LYS A 210 -6.96 -13.47 23.71
CA LYS A 210 -7.33 -13.56 25.13
C LYS A 210 -6.02 -13.47 25.92
N LYS A 211 -5.81 -12.38 26.64
CA LYS A 211 -4.78 -12.35 27.69
C LYS A 211 -5.20 -13.42 28.70
N ASN A 212 -4.46 -14.50 28.78
CA ASN A 212 -4.63 -15.47 29.88
C ASN A 212 -4.38 -14.68 31.16
N SER A 213 -5.47 -14.36 31.87
CA SER A 213 -5.46 -13.84 33.24
C SER A 213 -5.20 -15.00 34.19
N GLY A 214 -4.01 -15.54 34.11
CA GLY A 214 -3.62 -16.70 34.93
C GLY A 214 -2.12 -16.69 35.15
N GLU A 215 -1.67 -15.77 36.03
CA GLU A 215 -0.49 -15.90 36.87
C GLU A 215 -0.39 -14.65 37.75
N GLY A 216 -1.19 -14.63 38.78
CA GLY A 216 -1.13 -13.62 39.82
C GLY A 216 -1.70 -14.24 41.08
N GLY A 217 -0.98 -15.21 41.65
CA GLY A 217 -1.38 -15.81 42.87
C GLY A 217 -0.34 -16.82 43.39
N LYS A 218 0.74 -16.31 43.93
CA LYS A 218 1.38 -16.85 45.17
C LYS A 218 2.40 -15.85 45.64
#